data_1923b5b96d8ad20995b49ac93334fdde
#
_entry.id   1923b5b96d8ad20995b49ac93334fdde
#
_cell.length_a   1.000
_cell.length_b   1.000
_cell.length_c   1.000
_cell.angle_alpha   90.00
_cell.angle_beta   90.00
_cell.angle_gamma   90.00
#
_symmetry.space_group_name_H-M   'P 1'
#
loop_
_entity.id
_entity.type
_entity.pdbx_description
1 polymer ?
#
loop_
_entity_poly.entity_id
_entity_poly.type
_entity_poly.pdbx_seq_one_letter_code
_entity_poly.pdbx_strand_id
1 'polypeptide(L)'
;MDWDQLELHPRIIAAVRRDLQRLTGLSRSDVQQLLTAAATTCRRHPPTPALLLQRGECGGFKSDLRLSVGCPVLDELLRGGLPAGGITEVSGESGAGKTQLALQLCLSAQYPTEYRGLNSGAVYICTEDSFPNRRLQQLIREQSSLRTDVPPSLISSLQFSDHIYIEHAADLVVLYLQDSLQVCLSRRVPLLLARGLVRLLVVDSVAALFRAEFQAADWLERSKQLITFSSTLHHLSQEFTTPVLCINQVTDVFSSSDDSLGPLSSSVSPALGLVWANQVMVRLMMRRLQGTVARGNQSSALRRLEVVFAPHLARDGRDAAVWREGVRGVQT
;
A
#
# COMPACT_ATOMS: atom_id res chain seq x y z
N MET A 1 33.85 5.23 -5.54
CA MET A 1 33.66 4.12 -6.48
C MET A 1 33.74 4.71 -7.86
N ASP A 2 34.67 4.22 -8.63
CA ASP A 2 34.82 4.68 -10.00
C ASP A 2 33.69 4.06 -10.84
N TRP A 3 33.10 4.84 -11.75
CA TRP A 3 32.12 4.33 -12.71
C TRP A 3 32.66 3.20 -13.56
N ASP A 4 34.00 3.10 -13.63
CA ASP A 4 34.74 2.05 -14.32
C ASP A 4 34.68 0.70 -13.56
N GLN A 5 34.15 0.67 -12.32
CA GLN A 5 33.86 -0.55 -11.54
C GLN A 5 32.44 -1.10 -11.74
N LEU A 6 31.55 -0.40 -12.46
CA LEU A 6 30.30 -0.98 -12.93
C LEU A 6 30.64 -1.87 -14.12
N GLU A 7 30.16 -3.12 -14.12
CA GLU A 7 30.31 -4.08 -15.23
C GLU A 7 29.58 -3.63 -16.52
N LEU A 8 29.48 -2.31 -16.72
CA LEU A 8 28.91 -1.70 -17.94
C LEU A 8 29.99 -1.46 -18.96
N HIS A 9 29.66 -1.78 -20.21
CA HIS A 9 30.60 -1.57 -21.33
C HIS A 9 31.04 -0.09 -21.40
N PRO A 10 32.33 0.24 -21.54
CA PRO A 10 32.87 1.62 -21.52
C PRO A 10 32.18 2.59 -22.49
N ARG A 11 31.68 2.07 -23.63
CA ARG A 11 30.93 2.85 -24.62
C ARG A 11 29.58 3.35 -24.06
N ILE A 12 28.91 2.57 -23.18
CA ILE A 12 27.65 2.97 -22.54
C ILE A 12 27.91 4.09 -21.55
N ILE A 13 28.95 3.97 -20.73
CA ILE A 13 29.37 4.99 -19.77
C ILE A 13 29.72 6.30 -20.49
N ALA A 14 30.46 6.23 -21.60
CA ALA A 14 30.79 7.40 -22.38
C ALA A 14 29.62 8.06 -23.09
N ALA A 15 28.60 7.27 -23.50
CA ALA A 15 27.38 7.78 -24.10
C ALA A 15 26.55 8.52 -23.05
N VAL A 16 26.30 7.92 -21.85
CA VAL A 16 25.57 8.55 -20.74
C VAL A 16 26.21 9.86 -20.31
N ARG A 17 27.56 9.91 -20.21
CA ARG A 17 28.28 11.16 -19.87
C ARG A 17 28.04 12.26 -20.91
N ARG A 18 28.10 11.94 -22.21
CA ARG A 18 27.86 12.91 -23.29
C ARG A 18 26.44 13.42 -23.33
N ASP A 19 25.46 12.53 -23.13
CA ASP A 19 24.06 12.89 -23.16
C ASP A 19 23.70 13.76 -21.97
N LEU A 20 24.22 13.46 -20.76
CA LEU A 20 24.03 14.32 -19.59
C LEU A 20 24.63 15.71 -19.80
N GLN A 21 25.84 15.84 -20.36
CA GLN A 21 26.43 17.14 -20.67
C GLN A 21 25.58 17.92 -21.66
N ARG A 22 25.10 17.27 -22.72
CA ARG A 22 24.29 17.90 -23.76
C ARG A 22 22.92 18.35 -23.25
N LEU A 23 22.27 17.57 -22.38
CA LEU A 23 20.93 17.85 -21.87
C LEU A 23 20.91 18.87 -20.73
N THR A 24 21.98 18.88 -19.91
CA THR A 24 22.03 19.73 -18.70
C THR A 24 22.88 20.99 -18.86
N GLY A 25 23.73 21.05 -19.86
CA GLY A 25 24.70 22.16 -20.01
C GLY A 25 25.81 22.17 -18.95
N LEU A 26 25.90 21.16 -18.09
CA LEU A 26 26.86 21.06 -16.99
C LEU A 26 28.29 20.81 -17.51
N SER A 27 29.29 21.27 -16.76
CA SER A 27 30.70 20.96 -17.06
C SER A 27 30.98 19.47 -16.91
N ARG A 28 32.07 19.01 -17.51
CA ARG A 28 32.50 17.62 -17.41
C ARG A 28 32.75 17.18 -15.96
N SER A 29 33.27 18.08 -15.13
CA SER A 29 33.51 17.83 -13.71
C SER A 29 32.22 17.69 -12.93
N ASP A 30 31.22 18.55 -13.19
CA ASP A 30 29.93 18.53 -12.52
C ASP A 30 29.13 17.28 -12.87
N VAL A 31 29.15 16.87 -14.16
CA VAL A 31 28.55 15.60 -14.57
C VAL A 31 29.24 14.42 -13.87
N GLN A 32 30.56 14.44 -13.71
CA GLN A 32 31.27 13.39 -12.99
C GLN A 32 30.89 13.37 -11.50
N GLN A 33 30.78 14.53 -10.86
CA GLN A 33 30.33 14.63 -9.45
C GLN A 33 28.89 14.12 -9.29
N LEU A 34 28.00 14.50 -10.21
CA LEU A 34 26.59 14.07 -10.19
C LEU A 34 26.48 12.57 -10.37
N LEU A 35 27.23 11.99 -11.29
CA LEU A 35 27.27 10.54 -11.51
C LEU A 35 27.87 9.81 -10.30
N THR A 36 28.90 10.37 -9.65
CA THR A 36 29.49 9.79 -8.44
C THR A 36 28.52 9.85 -7.26
N ALA A 37 27.81 10.96 -7.08
CA ALA A 37 26.76 11.09 -6.08
C ALA A 37 25.62 10.11 -6.33
N ALA A 38 25.15 9.99 -7.57
CA ALA A 38 24.12 9.02 -7.95
C ALA A 38 24.57 7.57 -7.69
N ALA A 39 25.80 7.22 -8.09
CA ALA A 39 26.34 5.88 -7.84
C ALA A 39 26.50 5.58 -6.34
N THR A 40 26.81 6.59 -5.53
CA THR A 40 26.91 6.44 -4.07
C THR A 40 25.53 6.25 -3.45
N THR A 41 24.52 6.96 -3.95
CA THR A 41 23.12 6.87 -3.49
C THR A 41 22.46 5.57 -3.93
N CYS A 42 22.77 5.12 -5.15
CA CYS A 42 22.23 3.87 -5.71
C CYS A 42 23.02 2.62 -5.28
N ARG A 43 24.03 2.74 -4.43
CA ARG A 43 24.78 1.58 -3.93
C ARG A 43 23.83 0.62 -3.24
N ARG A 44 23.72 -0.58 -3.78
CA ARG A 44 23.16 -1.71 -3.05
C ARG A 44 23.99 -1.88 -1.77
N HIS A 45 23.34 -1.84 -0.61
CA HIS A 45 24.04 -2.06 0.64
C HIS A 45 24.77 -3.42 0.58
N PRO A 46 26.04 -3.49 1.01
CA PRO A 46 26.74 -4.77 1.07
C PRO A 46 25.94 -5.75 1.97
N PRO A 47 26.08 -7.06 1.75
CA PRO A 47 25.45 -8.04 2.65
C PRO A 47 25.77 -7.72 4.11
N THR A 48 24.73 -7.57 4.92
CA THR A 48 24.86 -7.16 6.31
C THR A 48 24.65 -8.37 7.20
N PRO A 49 25.56 -8.67 8.13
CA PRO A 49 25.35 -9.72 9.11
C PRO A 49 24.07 -9.49 9.92
N ALA A 50 23.28 -10.54 10.16
CA ALA A 50 22.02 -10.45 10.90
C ALA A 50 22.19 -9.82 12.30
N LEU A 51 23.35 -10.03 12.92
CA LEU A 51 23.69 -9.43 14.23
C LEU A 51 23.70 -7.89 14.19
N LEU A 52 24.19 -7.30 13.11
CA LEU A 52 24.21 -5.82 12.94
C LEU A 52 22.81 -5.26 12.66
N LEU A 53 21.95 -6.05 11.98
CA LEU A 53 20.55 -5.70 11.80
C LEU A 53 19.80 -5.65 13.15
N GLN A 54 20.09 -6.61 14.05
CA GLN A 54 19.49 -6.63 15.40
C GLN A 54 19.91 -5.44 16.26
N ARG A 55 21.14 -4.95 16.11
CA ARG A 55 21.66 -3.82 16.89
C ARG A 55 21.22 -2.44 16.36
N GLY A 56 20.54 -2.40 15.22
CA GLY A 56 20.16 -1.13 14.58
C GLY A 56 21.35 -0.30 14.08
N GLU A 57 22.56 -0.90 14.03
CA GLU A 57 23.80 -0.22 13.67
C GLU A 57 23.96 -0.01 12.16
N CYS A 58 23.07 -0.62 11.34
CA CYS A 58 23.04 -0.42 9.90
C CYS A 58 22.16 0.77 9.53
N GLY A 59 22.78 1.87 9.19
CA GLY A 59 22.16 3.15 8.83
C GLY A 59 21.31 3.16 7.55
N GLY A 60 20.61 2.08 7.21
CA GLY A 60 19.78 2.00 6.01
C GLY A 60 18.44 1.28 6.16
N PHE A 61 18.29 0.43 7.15
CA PHE A 61 17.04 -0.31 7.36
C PHE A 61 16.38 0.14 8.67
N LYS A 62 15.47 1.13 8.58
CA LYS A 62 14.44 1.31 9.60
C LYS A 62 13.41 0.19 9.44
N SER A 63 13.80 -1.05 9.79
CA SER A 63 12.94 -2.25 9.65
C SER A 63 11.69 -2.19 10.54
N ASP A 64 11.62 -1.26 11.49
CA ASP A 64 10.53 -1.16 12.46
C ASP A 64 9.54 -0.02 12.18
N LEU A 65 9.68 0.71 11.08
CA LEU A 65 8.70 1.74 10.75
C LEU A 65 7.37 1.09 10.37
N ARG A 66 6.33 1.40 11.12
CA ARG A 66 4.98 0.90 10.92
C ARG A 66 3.97 2.03 10.88
N LEU A 67 3.03 1.94 9.96
CA LEU A 67 1.93 2.88 9.87
C LEU A 67 0.76 2.39 10.73
N SER A 68 0.45 3.11 11.78
CA SER A 68 -0.70 2.82 12.65
C SER A 68 -2.00 2.87 11.87
N VAL A 69 -2.89 1.93 12.18
CA VAL A 69 -4.29 1.98 11.72
C VAL A 69 -5.09 3.07 12.47
N GLY A 70 -4.55 3.60 13.55
CA GLY A 70 -5.22 4.59 14.40
C GLY A 70 -6.20 3.98 15.40
N CYS A 71 -6.09 2.67 15.65
CA CYS A 71 -6.89 1.96 16.63
C CYS A 71 -6.03 0.97 17.41
N PRO A 72 -5.87 1.11 18.73
CA PRO A 72 -4.99 0.26 19.53
C PRO A 72 -5.23 -1.25 19.37
N VAL A 73 -6.49 -1.68 19.32
CA VAL A 73 -6.87 -3.10 19.16
C VAL A 73 -6.41 -3.67 17.82
N LEU A 74 -6.54 -2.90 16.74
CA LEU A 74 -6.10 -3.33 15.41
C LEU A 74 -4.59 -3.18 15.24
N ASP A 75 -3.99 -2.17 15.86
CA ASP A 75 -2.54 -2.00 15.88
C ASP A 75 -1.86 -3.13 16.67
N GLU A 76 -2.47 -3.61 17.75
CA GLU A 76 -1.97 -4.79 18.49
C GLU A 76 -1.97 -6.04 17.61
N LEU A 77 -3.05 -6.31 16.88
CA LEU A 77 -3.14 -7.41 15.90
C LEU A 77 -2.00 -7.34 14.88
N LEU A 78 -1.68 -6.13 14.41
CA LEU A 78 -0.67 -5.87 13.39
C LEU A 78 0.73 -5.57 13.96
N ARG A 79 0.91 -5.75 15.29
CA ARG A 79 2.15 -5.41 16.01
C ARG A 79 2.66 -4.01 15.71
N GLY A 80 1.75 -3.03 15.79
CA GLY A 80 2.03 -1.61 15.64
C GLY A 80 1.54 -0.99 14.34
N GLY A 81 0.96 -1.76 13.43
CA GLY A 81 0.39 -1.27 12.17
C GLY A 81 0.98 -1.94 10.93
N LEU A 82 0.73 -1.33 9.77
CA LEU A 82 1.23 -1.83 8.49
C LEU A 82 2.75 -1.59 8.36
N PRO A 83 3.50 -2.57 7.83
CA PRO A 83 4.94 -2.40 7.60
C PRO A 83 5.20 -1.33 6.52
N ALA A 84 6.28 -0.57 6.70
CA ALA A 84 6.67 0.50 5.77
C ALA A 84 7.22 -0.02 4.42
N GLY A 85 7.38 -1.31 4.25
CA GLY A 85 7.85 -1.91 3.01
C GLY A 85 6.96 -3.05 2.55
N GLY A 86 7.04 -3.36 1.26
CA GLY A 86 6.28 -4.44 0.63
C GLY A 86 4.82 -4.10 0.36
N ILE A 87 4.12 -5.06 -0.21
CA ILE A 87 2.69 -4.94 -0.56
C ILE A 87 1.85 -5.57 0.55
N THR A 88 0.96 -4.78 1.14
CA THR A 88 -0.11 -5.26 2.02
C THR A 88 -1.42 -5.30 1.24
N GLU A 89 -2.05 -6.46 1.20
CA GLU A 89 -3.38 -6.64 0.62
C GLU A 89 -4.45 -6.69 1.70
N VAL A 90 -5.54 -5.95 1.48
CA VAL A 90 -6.78 -6.10 2.25
C VAL A 90 -7.86 -6.62 1.31
N SER A 91 -8.24 -7.88 1.49
CA SER A 91 -9.30 -8.54 0.73
C SER A 91 -10.58 -8.67 1.55
N GLY A 92 -11.70 -8.92 0.89
CA GLY A 92 -13.00 -9.11 1.53
C GLY A 92 -14.17 -8.77 0.64
N GLU A 93 -15.36 -9.10 1.12
CA GLU A 93 -16.63 -8.89 0.42
C GLU A 93 -16.93 -7.40 0.22
N SER A 94 -17.85 -7.10 -0.69
CA SER A 94 -18.38 -5.74 -0.84
C SER A 94 -19.02 -5.28 0.49
N GLY A 95 -18.78 -4.03 0.87
CA GLY A 95 -19.28 -3.48 2.14
C GLY A 95 -18.59 -3.99 3.41
N ALA A 96 -17.55 -4.83 3.31
CA ALA A 96 -16.78 -5.26 4.48
C ALA A 96 -16.02 -4.11 5.17
N GLY A 97 -15.73 -3.01 4.46
CA GLY A 97 -15.08 -1.82 5.04
C GLY A 97 -13.64 -1.61 4.59
N LYS A 98 -13.20 -2.28 3.53
CA LYS A 98 -11.82 -2.16 2.99
C LYS A 98 -11.45 -0.72 2.65
N THR A 99 -12.27 -0.04 1.84
CA THR A 99 -12.11 1.37 1.49
C THR A 99 -12.10 2.28 2.72
N GLN A 100 -12.89 1.94 3.77
CA GLN A 100 -12.92 2.69 5.03
C GLN A 100 -11.55 2.64 5.74
N LEU A 101 -10.96 1.45 5.78
CA LEU A 101 -9.63 1.24 6.33
C LEU A 101 -8.56 1.97 5.52
N ALA A 102 -8.67 1.94 4.19
CA ALA A 102 -7.75 2.64 3.29
C ALA A 102 -7.77 4.16 3.48
N LEU A 103 -8.97 4.78 3.56
CA LEU A 103 -9.10 6.21 3.85
C LEU A 103 -8.51 6.57 5.21
N GLN A 104 -8.76 5.75 6.23
CA GLN A 104 -8.21 5.95 7.57
C GLN A 104 -6.68 5.90 7.57
N LEU A 105 -6.08 5.00 6.82
CA LEU A 105 -4.62 4.92 6.67
C LEU A 105 -4.04 6.13 5.94
N CYS A 106 -4.76 6.70 4.96
CA CYS A 106 -4.35 7.96 4.31
C CYS A 106 -4.30 9.14 5.29
N LEU A 107 -5.19 9.16 6.27
CA LEU A 107 -5.15 10.15 7.36
C LEU A 107 -4.03 9.83 8.34
N SER A 108 -3.88 8.55 8.72
CA SER A 108 -2.84 8.10 9.65
C SER A 108 -1.43 8.38 9.15
N ALA A 109 -1.18 8.31 7.83
CA ALA A 109 0.12 8.58 7.24
C ALA A 109 0.61 10.02 7.49
N GLN A 110 -0.29 10.96 7.68
CA GLN A 110 0.04 12.38 7.84
C GLN A 110 0.47 12.75 9.27
N TYR A 111 0.19 11.90 10.25
CA TYR A 111 0.66 12.14 11.61
C TYR A 111 2.18 12.00 11.71
N PRO A 112 2.82 12.71 12.66
CA PRO A 112 4.23 12.54 12.99
C PRO A 112 4.56 11.09 13.37
N THR A 113 5.82 10.72 13.20
CA THR A 113 6.31 9.36 13.48
C THR A 113 6.18 8.96 14.96
N GLU A 114 6.16 9.90 15.87
CA GLU A 114 5.91 9.68 17.30
C GLU A 114 4.49 9.13 17.57
N TYR A 115 3.54 9.48 16.70
CA TYR A 115 2.18 8.91 16.69
C TYR A 115 2.02 7.79 15.67
N ARG A 116 3.11 7.15 15.26
CA ARG A 116 3.16 6.05 14.27
C ARG A 116 2.54 6.44 12.92
N GLY A 117 2.65 7.70 12.54
CA GLY A 117 2.42 8.18 11.18
C GLY A 117 3.70 8.13 10.34
N LEU A 118 3.65 8.69 9.15
CA LEU A 118 4.78 8.78 8.22
C LEU A 118 5.23 10.23 8.01
N ASN A 119 4.59 11.18 8.68
CA ASN A 119 4.79 12.62 8.51
C ASN A 119 4.72 13.06 7.03
N SER A 120 3.80 12.48 6.28
CA SER A 120 3.69 12.70 4.83
C SER A 120 2.32 12.29 4.31
N GLY A 121 1.97 12.73 3.11
CA GLY A 121 0.70 12.44 2.46
C GLY A 121 0.56 11.02 1.92
N ALA A 122 -0.52 10.82 1.16
CA ALA A 122 -0.83 9.56 0.49
C ALA A 122 -1.24 9.79 -0.97
N VAL A 123 -0.94 8.83 -1.85
CA VAL A 123 -1.56 8.71 -3.16
C VAL A 123 -2.66 7.65 -3.09
N TYR A 124 -3.82 7.97 -3.58
CA TYR A 124 -4.97 7.07 -3.66
C TYR A 124 -5.38 6.89 -5.12
N ILE A 125 -5.19 5.69 -5.64
CA ILE A 125 -5.53 5.32 -7.02
C ILE A 125 -6.89 4.62 -7.00
N CYS A 126 -7.90 5.27 -7.61
CA CYS A 126 -9.24 4.74 -7.82
C CYS A 126 -9.31 4.03 -9.16
N THR A 127 -9.75 2.77 -9.17
CA THR A 127 -9.84 1.95 -10.39
C THR A 127 -11.25 1.49 -10.75
N GLU A 128 -12.20 1.62 -9.84
CA GLU A 128 -13.61 1.25 -10.05
C GLU A 128 -14.52 2.48 -9.98
N ASP A 129 -14.58 3.09 -8.82
CA ASP A 129 -15.55 4.16 -8.51
C ASP A 129 -14.85 5.49 -8.30
N SER A 130 -15.65 6.56 -8.24
CA SER A 130 -15.20 7.87 -7.84
C SER A 130 -14.72 7.87 -6.38
N PHE A 131 -13.69 8.65 -6.09
CA PHE A 131 -13.14 8.80 -4.75
C PHE A 131 -14.22 9.22 -3.73
N PRO A 132 -14.35 8.53 -2.57
CA PRO A 132 -15.42 8.76 -1.60
C PRO A 132 -15.17 10.00 -0.73
N ASN A 133 -15.11 11.18 -1.34
CA ASN A 133 -14.75 12.43 -0.69
C ASN A 133 -15.66 12.78 0.50
N ARG A 134 -16.98 12.55 0.39
CA ARG A 134 -17.91 12.82 1.51
C ARG A 134 -17.53 12.04 2.76
N ARG A 135 -17.10 10.80 2.57
CA ARG A 135 -16.67 9.95 3.68
C ARG A 135 -15.31 10.39 4.23
N LEU A 136 -14.37 10.75 3.37
CA LEU A 136 -13.10 11.32 3.81
C LEU A 136 -13.32 12.55 4.70
N GLN A 137 -14.15 13.50 4.28
CA GLN A 137 -14.47 14.69 5.06
C GLN A 137 -15.11 14.37 6.41
N GLN A 138 -15.97 13.34 6.47
CA GLN A 138 -16.51 12.86 7.73
C GLN A 138 -15.41 12.33 8.65
N LEU A 139 -14.51 11.47 8.13
CA LEU A 139 -13.38 10.92 8.89
C LEU A 139 -12.45 12.01 9.41
N ILE A 140 -12.19 13.06 8.62
CA ILE A 140 -11.38 14.20 9.05
C ILE A 140 -12.00 14.92 10.24
N ARG A 141 -13.30 15.21 10.20
CA ARG A 141 -14.00 15.88 11.31
C ARG A 141 -13.98 15.07 12.62
N GLU A 142 -13.93 13.77 12.49
CA GLU A 142 -14.01 12.84 13.64
C GLU A 142 -12.61 12.34 14.09
N GLN A 143 -11.52 12.91 13.57
CA GLN A 143 -10.16 12.45 13.91
C GLN A 143 -9.87 12.53 15.41
N SER A 144 -10.33 13.57 16.10
CA SER A 144 -10.15 13.69 17.55
C SER A 144 -10.86 12.58 18.34
N SER A 145 -11.94 12.04 17.79
CA SER A 145 -12.66 10.90 18.37
C SER A 145 -11.96 9.56 18.10
N LEU A 146 -11.27 9.44 16.96
CA LEU A 146 -10.52 8.24 16.60
C LEU A 146 -9.14 8.21 17.28
N ARG A 147 -8.37 9.28 17.16
CA ARG A 147 -6.98 9.41 17.61
C ARG A 147 -6.91 10.11 18.97
N THR A 148 -7.37 9.42 19.98
CA THR A 148 -7.34 9.89 21.37
C THR A 148 -5.91 9.94 21.96
N ASP A 149 -4.96 9.34 21.28
CA ASP A 149 -3.53 9.34 21.58
C ASP A 149 -2.80 10.59 21.08
N VAL A 150 -3.45 11.41 20.23
CA VAL A 150 -2.87 12.61 19.60
C VAL A 150 -3.48 13.86 20.20
N PRO A 151 -2.68 14.89 20.53
CA PRO A 151 -3.20 16.17 21.02
C PRO A 151 -4.17 16.81 20.01
N PRO A 152 -5.33 17.34 20.47
CA PRO A 152 -6.29 17.99 19.57
C PRO A 152 -5.73 19.18 18.80
N SER A 153 -4.77 19.92 19.39
CA SER A 153 -4.07 21.03 18.74
C SER A 153 -3.29 20.58 17.51
N LEU A 154 -2.63 19.43 17.60
CA LEU A 154 -1.91 18.84 16.45
C LEU A 154 -2.88 18.38 15.38
N ILE A 155 -3.97 17.70 15.75
CA ILE A 155 -5.00 17.27 14.79
C ILE A 155 -5.57 18.48 14.03
N SER A 156 -5.85 19.57 14.74
CA SER A 156 -6.39 20.80 14.14
C SER A 156 -5.40 21.54 13.23
N SER A 157 -4.08 21.35 13.43
CA SER A 157 -3.06 21.96 12.59
C SER A 157 -2.81 21.22 11.28
N LEU A 158 -3.25 19.94 11.17
CA LEU A 158 -3.05 19.13 9.97
C LEU A 158 -4.12 19.42 8.92
N GLN A 159 -3.67 19.72 7.69
CA GLN A 159 -4.54 19.93 6.54
C GLN A 159 -4.68 18.63 5.75
N PHE A 160 -5.42 17.68 6.31
CA PHE A 160 -5.50 16.31 5.80
C PHE A 160 -5.88 16.22 4.33
N SER A 161 -6.81 17.05 3.86
CA SER A 161 -7.28 17.00 2.47
C SER A 161 -6.20 17.37 1.46
N ASP A 162 -5.28 18.25 1.82
CA ASP A 162 -4.28 18.81 0.90
C ASP A 162 -3.14 17.83 0.61
N HIS A 163 -3.01 16.79 1.44
CA HIS A 163 -1.95 15.80 1.35
C HIS A 163 -2.44 14.42 0.88
N ILE A 164 -3.67 14.33 0.34
CA ILE A 164 -4.18 13.12 -0.30
C ILE A 164 -4.33 13.39 -1.80
N TYR A 165 -3.44 12.80 -2.59
CA TYR A 165 -3.39 12.92 -4.04
C TYR A 165 -4.23 11.80 -4.66
N ILE A 166 -5.26 12.17 -5.41
CA ILE A 166 -6.22 11.22 -5.99
C ILE A 166 -5.90 11.06 -7.47
N GLU A 167 -5.71 9.83 -7.90
CA GLU A 167 -5.57 9.46 -9.30
C GLU A 167 -6.74 8.55 -9.69
N HIS A 168 -7.41 8.89 -10.79
CA HIS A 168 -8.46 8.06 -11.35
C HIS A 168 -7.90 7.26 -12.52
N ALA A 169 -7.91 5.95 -12.38
CA ALA A 169 -7.50 5.00 -13.41
C ALA A 169 -8.73 4.22 -13.95
N ALA A 170 -9.93 4.80 -13.81
CA ALA A 170 -11.21 4.18 -14.16
C ALA A 170 -11.76 4.67 -15.52
N ASP A 171 -10.91 5.08 -16.46
CA ASP A 171 -11.39 5.53 -17.76
C ASP A 171 -12.01 4.39 -18.58
N LEU A 172 -13.17 4.69 -19.16
CA LEU A 172 -14.14 3.77 -19.78
C LEU A 172 -13.65 2.98 -21.01
N VAL A 173 -12.40 3.12 -21.39
CA VAL A 173 -11.83 2.38 -22.52
C VAL A 173 -10.66 1.54 -22.02
N VAL A 174 -10.92 0.28 -21.94
CA VAL A 174 -10.05 -0.81 -21.47
C VAL A 174 -8.59 -0.74 -21.96
N LEU A 175 -8.35 -0.36 -23.22
CA LEU A 175 -7.01 -0.19 -23.80
C LEU A 175 -6.21 0.97 -23.19
N TYR A 176 -6.86 2.02 -22.68
CA TYR A 176 -6.20 3.20 -22.10
C TYR A 176 -6.01 3.12 -20.59
N LEU A 177 -6.68 2.20 -19.92
CA LEU A 177 -6.62 2.03 -18.47
C LEU A 177 -5.23 1.62 -18.01
N GLN A 178 -4.63 0.68 -18.72
CA GLN A 178 -3.26 0.20 -18.45
C GLN A 178 -2.23 1.29 -18.74
N ASP A 179 -2.41 2.06 -19.80
CA ASP A 179 -1.50 3.16 -20.15
C ASP A 179 -1.60 4.27 -19.11
N SER A 180 -2.80 4.65 -18.66
CA SER A 180 -3.01 5.66 -17.62
C SER A 180 -2.40 5.24 -16.28
N LEU A 181 -2.66 4.00 -15.85
CA LEU A 181 -2.12 3.46 -14.62
C LEU A 181 -0.60 3.31 -14.70
N GLN A 182 -0.07 2.82 -15.82
CA GLN A 182 1.36 2.69 -16.05
C GLN A 182 2.05 4.06 -16.03
N VAL A 183 1.48 5.08 -16.64
CA VAL A 183 2.00 6.46 -16.59
C VAL A 183 1.92 7.01 -15.16
N CYS A 184 0.83 6.76 -14.44
CA CYS A 184 0.69 7.16 -13.04
C CYS A 184 1.82 6.54 -12.20
N LEU A 185 1.98 5.20 -12.25
CA LEU A 185 2.95 4.47 -11.44
C LEU A 185 4.40 4.68 -11.86
N SER A 186 4.67 4.96 -13.16
CA SER A 186 6.03 5.14 -13.67
C SER A 186 6.53 6.59 -13.66
N ARG A 187 5.63 7.57 -13.58
CA ARG A 187 6.01 8.99 -13.68
C ARG A 187 5.48 9.85 -12.53
N ARG A 188 4.15 9.82 -12.26
CA ARG A 188 3.54 10.73 -11.29
C ARG A 188 3.83 10.32 -9.85
N VAL A 189 3.59 9.06 -9.52
CA VAL A 189 3.83 8.53 -8.17
C VAL A 189 5.29 8.64 -7.75
N PRO A 190 6.29 8.23 -8.58
CA PRO A 190 7.71 8.41 -8.25
C PRO A 190 8.09 9.86 -7.99
N LEU A 191 7.53 10.80 -8.73
CA LEU A 191 7.79 12.23 -8.54
C LEU A 191 7.29 12.72 -7.17
N LEU A 192 6.09 12.31 -6.76
CA LEU A 192 5.53 12.66 -5.45
C LEU A 192 6.33 12.03 -4.30
N LEU A 193 6.74 10.76 -4.47
CA LEU A 193 7.58 10.04 -3.51
C LEU A 193 8.96 10.66 -3.38
N ALA A 194 9.63 10.96 -4.50
CA ALA A 194 10.96 11.58 -4.52
C ALA A 194 10.97 12.98 -3.88
N ARG A 195 9.87 13.72 -4.00
CA ARG A 195 9.70 15.03 -3.33
C ARG A 195 9.32 14.91 -1.85
N GLY A 196 9.09 13.72 -1.35
CA GLY A 196 8.66 13.48 0.03
C GLY A 196 7.23 13.95 0.34
N LEU A 197 6.44 14.27 -0.70
CA LEU A 197 5.05 14.74 -0.55
C LEU A 197 4.12 13.63 -0.10
N VAL A 198 4.45 12.38 -0.44
CA VAL A 198 3.69 11.19 -0.09
C VAL A 198 4.61 10.08 0.40
N ARG A 199 4.09 9.26 1.31
CA ARG A 199 4.73 8.05 1.83
C ARG A 199 3.74 6.91 2.07
N LEU A 200 2.60 6.95 1.43
CA LEU A 200 1.65 5.84 1.37
C LEU A 200 1.08 5.77 -0.04
N LEU A 201 1.06 4.59 -0.63
CA LEU A 201 0.41 4.31 -1.90
C LEU A 201 -0.76 3.37 -1.66
N VAL A 202 -1.96 3.78 -2.09
CA VAL A 202 -3.20 2.99 -2.03
C VAL A 202 -3.71 2.72 -3.43
N VAL A 203 -4.07 1.46 -3.73
CA VAL A 203 -4.75 1.05 -4.96
C VAL A 203 -6.10 0.41 -4.60
N ASP A 204 -7.19 1.05 -4.97
CA ASP A 204 -8.56 0.61 -4.69
C ASP A 204 -9.41 0.56 -5.99
N SER A 205 -9.54 -0.63 -6.60
CA SER A 205 -9.08 -1.96 -6.23
C SER A 205 -8.19 -2.57 -7.32
N VAL A 206 -7.27 -3.47 -6.91
CA VAL A 206 -6.47 -4.23 -7.89
C VAL A 206 -7.33 -5.23 -8.66
N ALA A 207 -8.43 -5.72 -8.09
CA ALA A 207 -9.31 -6.68 -8.74
C ALA A 207 -9.93 -6.12 -10.03
N ALA A 208 -10.31 -4.84 -10.05
CA ALA A 208 -10.93 -4.20 -11.21
C ALA A 208 -10.02 -4.22 -12.43
N LEU A 209 -8.73 -3.95 -12.22
CA LEU A 209 -7.72 -3.90 -13.28
C LEU A 209 -7.56 -5.20 -14.06
N PHE A 210 -7.84 -6.35 -13.42
CA PHE A 210 -7.54 -7.67 -13.99
C PHE A 210 -8.76 -8.58 -14.13
N ARG A 211 -9.96 -8.07 -13.86
CA ARG A 211 -11.19 -8.88 -13.90
C ARG A 211 -11.91 -8.80 -15.23
N ALA A 212 -11.99 -7.64 -15.85
CA ALA A 212 -12.91 -7.34 -16.94
C ALA A 212 -12.41 -7.72 -18.33
N GLU A 213 -11.11 -7.94 -18.53
CA GLU A 213 -10.48 -7.86 -19.86
C GLU A 213 -9.94 -9.18 -20.40
N PHE A 214 -9.87 -10.23 -19.58
CA PHE A 214 -9.20 -11.46 -19.96
C PHE A 214 -10.20 -12.58 -20.15
N GLN A 215 -10.31 -13.06 -21.37
CA GLN A 215 -10.98 -14.32 -21.67
C GLN A 215 -10.14 -15.48 -21.11
N ALA A 216 -10.75 -16.65 -20.97
CA ALA A 216 -10.08 -17.83 -20.42
C ALA A 216 -8.78 -18.21 -21.17
N ALA A 217 -8.66 -17.80 -22.45
CA ALA A 217 -7.47 -18.03 -23.29
C ALA A 217 -6.30 -17.08 -22.95
N ASP A 218 -6.57 -15.93 -22.32
CA ASP A 218 -5.59 -14.85 -22.13
C ASP A 218 -4.86 -14.90 -20.77
N TRP A 219 -4.97 -16.04 -20.07
CA TRP A 219 -4.39 -16.19 -18.73
C TRP A 219 -2.89 -15.85 -18.65
N LEU A 220 -2.13 -16.14 -19.72
CA LEU A 220 -0.69 -15.86 -19.76
C LEU A 220 -0.42 -14.36 -19.81
N GLU A 221 -1.15 -13.64 -20.65
CA GLU A 221 -1.00 -12.18 -20.77
C GLU A 221 -1.44 -11.48 -19.48
N ARG A 222 -2.57 -11.89 -18.92
CA ARG A 222 -3.00 -11.42 -17.60
C ARG A 222 -1.94 -11.64 -16.52
N SER A 223 -1.31 -12.82 -16.52
CA SER A 223 -0.26 -13.15 -15.54
C SER A 223 0.97 -12.26 -15.72
N LYS A 224 1.40 -12.00 -16.95
CA LYS A 224 2.52 -11.09 -17.25
C LYS A 224 2.24 -9.67 -16.78
N GLN A 225 1.06 -9.15 -17.08
CA GLN A 225 0.65 -7.81 -16.69
C GLN A 225 0.57 -7.68 -15.16
N LEU A 226 0.04 -8.69 -14.48
CA LEU A 226 -0.03 -8.73 -13.03
C LEU A 226 1.38 -8.75 -12.38
N ILE A 227 2.32 -9.50 -12.96
CA ILE A 227 3.71 -9.51 -12.53
C ILE A 227 4.37 -8.15 -12.79
N THR A 228 4.18 -7.54 -13.94
CA THR A 228 4.72 -6.21 -14.26
C THR A 228 4.19 -5.15 -13.31
N PHE A 229 2.89 -5.14 -13.06
CA PHE A 229 2.25 -4.24 -12.11
C PHE A 229 2.82 -4.42 -10.70
N SER A 230 2.86 -5.65 -10.20
CA SER A 230 3.40 -5.93 -8.86
C SER A 230 4.88 -5.59 -8.73
N SER A 231 5.69 -5.85 -9.78
CA SER A 231 7.10 -5.48 -9.82
C SER A 231 7.29 -3.97 -9.70
N THR A 232 6.43 -3.17 -10.37
CA THR A 232 6.45 -1.72 -10.24
C THR A 232 6.12 -1.28 -8.82
N LEU A 233 5.10 -1.86 -8.20
CA LEU A 233 4.75 -1.57 -6.80
C LEU A 233 5.87 -1.96 -5.83
N HIS A 234 6.52 -3.11 -6.03
CA HIS A 234 7.67 -3.53 -5.22
C HIS A 234 8.85 -2.57 -5.38
N HIS A 235 9.13 -2.15 -6.60
CA HIS A 235 10.20 -1.17 -6.87
C HIS A 235 9.94 0.13 -6.11
N LEU A 236 8.74 0.69 -6.22
CA LEU A 236 8.35 1.92 -5.52
C LEU A 236 8.44 1.75 -4.00
N SER A 237 7.95 0.62 -3.49
CA SER A 237 7.99 0.33 -2.06
C SER A 237 9.42 0.23 -1.53
N GLN A 238 10.32 -0.43 -2.26
CA GLN A 238 11.71 -0.63 -1.85
C GLN A 238 12.55 0.63 -2.00
N GLU A 239 12.41 1.34 -3.12
CA GLU A 239 13.19 2.54 -3.41
C GLU A 239 12.89 3.66 -2.42
N PHE A 240 11.60 3.87 -2.10
CA PHE A 240 11.16 4.97 -1.25
C PHE A 240 10.82 4.56 0.19
N THR A 241 10.99 3.29 0.55
CA THR A 241 10.59 2.73 1.86
C THR A 241 9.14 3.13 2.19
N THR A 242 8.23 2.84 1.25
CA THR A 242 6.84 3.29 1.26
C THR A 242 5.91 2.09 1.36
N PRO A 243 4.98 2.04 2.34
CA PRO A 243 3.94 1.03 2.38
C PRO A 243 3.03 1.16 1.16
N VAL A 244 2.72 0.02 0.56
CA VAL A 244 1.75 -0.11 -0.53
C VAL A 244 0.57 -0.91 -0.03
N LEU A 245 -0.62 -0.30 -0.07
CA LEU A 245 -1.88 -0.94 0.29
C LEU A 245 -2.68 -1.24 -0.98
N CYS A 246 -3.00 -2.51 -1.20
CA CYS A 246 -3.84 -2.95 -2.29
C CYS A 246 -5.16 -3.49 -1.77
N ILE A 247 -6.27 -2.89 -2.19
CA ILE A 247 -7.61 -3.41 -1.93
C ILE A 247 -7.93 -4.47 -2.98
N ASN A 248 -8.38 -5.64 -2.52
CA ASN A 248 -8.79 -6.73 -3.39
C ASN A 248 -10.22 -7.19 -3.06
N GLN A 249 -10.85 -7.82 -4.01
CA GLN A 249 -12.16 -8.47 -3.84
C GLN A 249 -11.97 -9.95 -3.55
N VAL A 250 -13.04 -10.63 -3.20
CA VAL A 250 -13.09 -12.07 -3.02
C VAL A 250 -13.95 -12.71 -4.10
N THR A 251 -13.67 -13.96 -4.37
CA THR A 251 -14.46 -14.84 -5.24
C THR A 251 -14.94 -16.04 -4.43
N ASP A 252 -16.13 -16.53 -4.73
CA ASP A 252 -16.63 -17.75 -4.12
C ASP A 252 -15.80 -18.96 -4.61
N VAL A 253 -15.43 -19.80 -3.68
CA VAL A 253 -14.78 -21.09 -3.98
C VAL A 253 -15.85 -22.16 -3.85
N PHE A 254 -16.29 -22.69 -4.99
CA PHE A 254 -17.13 -23.86 -5.00
C PHE A 254 -16.25 -25.10 -4.76
N SER A 255 -16.34 -25.66 -3.57
CA SER A 255 -15.75 -26.98 -3.31
C SER A 255 -16.66 -28.03 -3.95
N SER A 256 -16.18 -28.65 -5.03
CA SER A 256 -16.80 -29.83 -5.64
C SER A 256 -16.46 -31.10 -4.87
N SER A 257 -16.60 -31.13 -3.56
CA SER A 257 -16.55 -32.34 -2.79
C SER A 257 -17.99 -32.82 -2.53
N ASP A 258 -18.43 -33.76 -3.33
CA ASP A 258 -19.47 -34.73 -2.95
C ASP A 258 -19.04 -35.29 -1.59
N ASP A 259 -19.72 -34.95 -0.55
CA ASP A 259 -20.17 -35.78 0.55
C ASP A 259 -20.56 -34.92 1.76
N SER A 260 -21.78 -35.27 2.24
CA SER A 260 -22.37 -34.92 3.54
C SER A 260 -23.06 -33.55 3.68
N LEU A 261 -24.33 -33.65 3.87
CA LEU A 261 -25.34 -32.81 4.48
C LEU A 261 -24.82 -31.98 5.69
N GLY A 262 -24.16 -30.85 5.40
CA GLY A 262 -23.82 -29.82 6.37
C GLY A 262 -24.09 -28.44 5.77
N PRO A 263 -24.35 -27.37 6.55
CA PRO A 263 -24.61 -26.06 6.00
C PRO A 263 -23.42 -25.61 5.15
N LEU A 264 -23.71 -25.30 3.86
CA LEU A 264 -22.79 -24.77 2.86
C LEU A 264 -22.04 -23.55 3.44
N SER A 265 -20.86 -23.77 4.01
CA SER A 265 -19.95 -22.68 4.29
C SER A 265 -19.29 -22.30 2.96
N SER A 266 -19.80 -21.28 2.28
CA SER A 266 -19.14 -20.70 1.13
C SER A 266 -17.77 -20.20 1.56
N SER A 267 -16.71 -20.92 1.21
CA SER A 267 -15.35 -20.43 1.44
C SER A 267 -15.03 -19.41 0.35
N VAL A 268 -14.81 -18.16 0.78
CA VAL A 268 -14.36 -17.10 -0.13
C VAL A 268 -12.85 -17.05 -0.18
N SER A 269 -12.29 -16.83 -1.36
CA SER A 269 -10.86 -16.64 -1.59
C SER A 269 -10.59 -15.27 -2.20
N PRO A 270 -9.45 -14.63 -1.87
CA PRO A 270 -9.04 -13.42 -2.55
C PRO A 270 -8.95 -13.62 -4.07
N ALA A 271 -9.47 -12.65 -4.82
CA ALA A 271 -9.39 -12.64 -6.27
C ALA A 271 -7.93 -12.59 -6.77
N LEU A 272 -7.73 -12.81 -8.09
CA LEU A 272 -6.45 -12.76 -8.79
C LEU A 272 -5.52 -13.98 -8.64
N GLY A 273 -5.87 -14.97 -7.81
CA GLY A 273 -5.21 -16.28 -7.77
C GLY A 273 -3.77 -16.27 -7.25
N LEU A 274 -3.03 -17.34 -7.56
CA LEU A 274 -1.70 -17.59 -7.01
C LEU A 274 -0.63 -16.61 -7.51
N VAL A 275 -0.73 -16.11 -8.74
CA VAL A 275 0.26 -15.17 -9.30
C VAL A 275 0.32 -13.91 -8.44
N TRP A 276 -0.83 -13.36 -8.09
CA TRP A 276 -0.92 -12.21 -7.20
C TRP A 276 -0.57 -12.58 -5.74
N ALA A 277 -1.03 -13.73 -5.27
CA ALA A 277 -0.77 -14.17 -3.91
C ALA A 277 0.71 -14.22 -3.57
N ASN A 278 1.56 -14.60 -4.53
CA ASN A 278 3.01 -14.67 -4.37
C ASN A 278 3.70 -13.30 -4.38
N GLN A 279 3.00 -12.24 -4.76
CA GLN A 279 3.53 -10.87 -4.77
C GLN A 279 3.24 -10.11 -3.48
N VAL A 280 2.35 -10.61 -2.65
CA VAL A 280 1.88 -9.95 -1.45
C VAL A 280 2.70 -10.38 -0.24
N MET A 281 3.23 -9.42 0.53
CA MET A 281 3.96 -9.69 1.76
C MET A 281 3.04 -9.90 2.95
N VAL A 282 1.96 -9.11 3.04
CA VAL A 282 0.96 -9.21 4.10
C VAL A 282 -0.42 -9.33 3.46
N ARG A 283 -1.16 -10.33 3.85
CA ARG A 283 -2.55 -10.52 3.42
C ARG A 283 -3.49 -10.45 4.61
N LEU A 284 -4.36 -9.47 4.57
CA LEU A 284 -5.44 -9.28 5.53
C LEU A 284 -6.77 -9.61 4.88
N MET A 285 -7.69 -10.17 5.66
CA MET A 285 -9.07 -10.41 5.24
C MET A 285 -10.01 -9.60 6.12
N MET A 286 -10.90 -8.84 5.50
CA MET A 286 -11.95 -8.12 6.19
C MET A 286 -13.29 -8.77 5.88
N ARG A 287 -13.87 -9.44 6.87
CA ARG A 287 -15.13 -10.17 6.75
C ARG A 287 -16.27 -9.39 7.40
N ARG A 288 -17.45 -9.50 6.84
CA ARG A 288 -18.67 -9.07 7.50
C ARG A 288 -19.24 -10.26 8.27
N LEU A 289 -19.43 -10.09 9.57
CA LEU A 289 -20.03 -11.11 10.42
C LEU A 289 -21.53 -10.86 10.56
N GLN A 290 -22.25 -11.89 11.01
CA GLN A 290 -23.63 -11.73 11.43
C GLN A 290 -23.72 -10.92 12.72
N GLY A 291 -24.73 -10.07 12.81
CA GLY A 291 -24.95 -9.24 13.99
C GLY A 291 -24.53 -7.79 13.80
N THR A 292 -24.90 -7.01 14.78
CA THR A 292 -24.63 -5.58 14.88
C THR A 292 -24.08 -5.24 16.25
N VAL A 293 -23.23 -4.24 16.29
CA VAL A 293 -22.72 -3.66 17.54
C VAL A 293 -23.18 -2.22 17.66
N ALA A 294 -23.48 -1.80 18.89
CA ALA A 294 -23.90 -0.45 19.20
C ALA A 294 -22.82 0.26 20.02
N ARG A 295 -22.67 1.57 19.78
CA ARG A 295 -21.78 2.44 20.54
C ARG A 295 -22.39 3.83 20.63
N GLY A 296 -22.90 4.17 21.83
CA GLY A 296 -23.68 5.39 22.01
C GLY A 296 -24.91 5.40 21.10
N ASN A 297 -25.01 6.42 20.25
CA ASN A 297 -26.09 6.57 19.28
C ASN A 297 -25.79 5.98 17.90
N GLN A 298 -24.70 5.24 17.76
CA GLN A 298 -24.28 4.61 16.51
C GLN A 298 -24.53 3.10 16.57
N SER A 299 -24.90 2.53 15.42
CA SER A 299 -24.99 1.09 15.20
C SER A 299 -24.20 0.73 13.93
N SER A 300 -23.49 -0.37 13.98
CA SER A 300 -22.67 -0.85 12.86
C SER A 300 -22.75 -2.37 12.75
N ALA A 301 -22.72 -2.89 11.53
CA ALA A 301 -22.54 -4.33 11.34
C ALA A 301 -21.21 -4.79 11.93
N LEU A 302 -21.23 -5.94 12.58
CA LEU A 302 -20.00 -6.56 13.09
C LEU A 302 -19.12 -7.03 11.93
N ARG A 303 -17.84 -6.82 12.07
CA ARG A 303 -16.80 -7.22 11.12
C ARG A 303 -15.66 -7.89 11.84
N ARG A 304 -14.82 -8.55 11.08
CA ARG A 304 -13.57 -9.13 11.59
C ARG A 304 -12.43 -8.82 10.63
N LEU A 305 -11.36 -8.29 11.17
CA LEU A 305 -10.08 -8.16 10.47
C LEU A 305 -9.19 -9.35 10.87
N GLU A 306 -8.75 -10.11 9.88
CA GLU A 306 -7.97 -11.33 10.06
C GLU A 306 -6.63 -11.22 9.34
N VAL A 307 -5.56 -11.70 9.98
CA VAL A 307 -4.26 -11.93 9.36
C VAL A 307 -4.30 -13.32 8.69
N VAL A 308 -4.43 -13.34 7.38
CA VAL A 308 -4.43 -14.58 6.59
C VAL A 308 -3.00 -15.08 6.38
N PHE A 309 -2.10 -14.15 6.05
CA PHE A 309 -0.69 -14.42 5.82
C PHE A 309 0.15 -13.18 6.13
N ALA A 310 1.22 -13.37 6.86
CA ALA A 310 2.28 -12.39 7.03
C ALA A 310 3.54 -13.08 7.59
N PRO A 311 4.75 -12.75 7.14
CA PRO A 311 5.98 -13.41 7.61
C PRO A 311 6.31 -13.09 9.08
N HIS A 312 5.74 -12.00 9.63
CA HIS A 312 6.06 -11.47 10.95
C HIS A 312 4.87 -11.46 11.93
N LEU A 313 3.69 -11.96 11.51
CA LEU A 313 2.49 -12.02 12.33
C LEU A 313 1.96 -13.44 12.40
N ALA A 314 1.42 -13.81 13.54
CA ALA A 314 0.63 -15.05 13.66
C ALA A 314 -0.71 -14.88 12.95
N ARG A 315 -1.31 -15.97 12.50
CA ARG A 315 -2.70 -15.99 12.05
C ARG A 315 -3.60 -15.72 13.24
N ASP A 316 -4.25 -14.58 13.23
CA ASP A 316 -5.17 -14.12 14.28
C ASP A 316 -6.16 -13.14 13.68
N GLY A 317 -7.16 -12.74 14.42
CA GLY A 317 -8.15 -11.76 13.99
C GLY A 317 -8.75 -11.00 15.17
N ARG A 318 -9.23 -9.81 14.89
CA ARG A 318 -9.96 -8.97 15.84
C ARG A 318 -11.28 -8.54 15.26
N ASP A 319 -12.30 -8.55 16.09
CA ASP A 319 -13.60 -8.01 15.72
C ASP A 319 -13.51 -6.50 15.61
N ALA A 320 -14.20 -5.97 14.62
CA ALA A 320 -14.15 -4.57 14.27
C ALA A 320 -15.52 -4.05 13.82
N ALA A 321 -15.67 -2.74 13.85
CA ALA A 321 -16.85 -2.05 13.34
C ALA A 321 -16.46 -0.75 12.66
N VAL A 322 -17.30 -0.27 11.74
CA VAL A 322 -17.13 1.00 11.05
C VAL A 322 -18.06 2.02 11.69
N TRP A 323 -17.45 3.02 12.29
CA TRP A 323 -18.12 4.12 12.98
C TRP A 323 -18.01 5.42 12.18
N ARG A 324 -18.62 6.51 12.67
CA ARG A 324 -18.44 7.85 12.06
C ARG A 324 -16.98 8.26 12.03
N GLU A 325 -16.27 8.00 13.12
CA GLU A 325 -14.85 8.31 13.29
C GLU A 325 -13.91 7.37 12.50
N GLY A 326 -14.38 6.18 12.07
CA GLY A 326 -13.57 5.24 11.30
C GLY A 326 -13.77 3.78 11.70
N VAL A 327 -12.82 2.94 11.31
CA VAL A 327 -12.74 1.52 11.65
C VAL A 327 -12.10 1.37 13.02
N ARG A 328 -12.78 0.69 13.93
CA ARG A 328 -12.24 0.40 15.28
C ARG A 328 -12.45 -1.05 15.63
N GLY A 329 -11.50 -1.62 16.36
CA GLY A 329 -11.67 -2.89 17.02
C GLY A 329 -12.76 -2.83 18.07
N VAL A 330 -13.52 -3.90 18.17
CA VAL A 330 -14.52 -4.12 19.21
C VAL A 330 -13.88 -5.01 20.26
N GLN A 331 -13.85 -4.53 21.51
CA GLN A 331 -13.48 -5.40 22.64
C GLN A 331 -14.70 -6.24 22.97
N THR A 332 -14.62 -7.54 22.76
CA THR A 332 -15.58 -8.53 23.20
C THR A 332 -15.29 -8.95 24.63
#